data_a7cc1a2b75448dab1220f6f7755502ac
#
_entry.id   a7cc1a2b75448dab1220f6f7755502ac
#
_cell.length_a   1.000
_cell.length_b   1.000
_cell.length_c   1.000
_cell.angle_alpha   90.00
_cell.angle_beta   90.00
_cell.angle_gamma   90.00
#
_symmetry.space_group_name_H-M   'P 1'
#
loop_
_entity.id
_entity.type
_entity.pdbx_description
1 polymer ?
#
loop_
_entity_poly.entity_id
_entity_poly.type
_entity_poly.pdbx_seq_one_letter_code
_entity_poly.pdbx_strand_id
1 'polypeptide(L)'
;PKVGVSGRNGFDYAQPIYFNLAPNFDDTLTPRIMSERGVAIDNEFRYLYHGGRGQLDTMWMPDDKLRDRDRSRIDFNGYHNVNRIWQARASVQWVSDERYVEDFSNRLHGLSETNLVSTVGLYGSGRHWNGGLMAEQYQLTDYTLTEAALPYHRQPRLFAQWDRALLPWLEAGVWAEAVRFSHDDIRFKDADYERTGVRQQVDGGSRVDIKPYVSFPIAGPSWYVTPTLAWRHTAYQLDSGLAAGLGGDRTPSRSVPISTLDAGMFFDRQTTIDDKPFLHTLEPRLFYLKVPYRDQSALPVFDTRAFTFSWGQLFRDNRYSGPDRQSDAHQITLALSTRLIDQITG
;
A
#
# COMPACT_ATOMS: atom_id res chain seq x y z
N PRO A 1 36.13 -4.83 0.13
CA PRO A 1 36.20 -3.91 1.26
C PRO A 1 35.64 -2.54 0.90
N LYS A 2 35.09 -1.84 1.90
CA LYS A 2 34.70 -0.42 1.81
C LYS A 2 35.50 0.34 2.85
N VAL A 3 36.00 1.51 2.47
CA VAL A 3 36.72 2.42 3.35
C VAL A 3 36.14 3.80 3.21
N GLY A 4 35.88 4.47 4.30
CA GLY A 4 35.33 5.82 4.32
C GLY A 4 35.75 6.60 5.56
N VAL A 5 35.51 7.92 5.53
CA VAL A 5 35.67 8.81 6.68
C VAL A 5 34.50 9.76 6.71
N SER A 6 33.86 9.90 7.85
CA SER A 6 32.76 10.84 8.04
C SER A 6 32.79 11.42 9.46
N GLY A 7 32.22 12.61 9.65
CA GLY A 7 32.14 13.22 10.99
C GLY A 7 31.28 12.42 11.98
N ARG A 8 30.41 11.53 11.49
CA ARG A 8 29.48 10.73 12.31
C ARG A 8 30.05 9.36 12.68
N ASN A 9 30.77 8.70 11.78
CA ASN A 9 31.32 7.36 11.99
C ASN A 9 32.82 7.37 12.27
N GLY A 10 33.51 8.49 12.07
CA GLY A 10 34.94 8.55 12.03
C GLY A 10 35.51 7.77 10.84
N PHE A 11 36.62 7.03 11.06
CA PHE A 11 37.11 6.04 10.10
C PHE A 11 36.15 4.85 10.07
N ASP A 12 35.72 4.44 8.87
CA ASP A 12 34.70 3.43 8.62
C ASP A 12 35.28 2.39 7.65
N TYR A 13 35.48 1.16 8.13
CA TYR A 13 35.96 0.04 7.34
C TYR A 13 34.99 -1.13 7.43
N ALA A 14 34.57 -1.67 6.26
CA ALA A 14 33.73 -2.84 6.17
C ALA A 14 34.32 -3.87 5.21
N GLN A 15 34.36 -5.15 5.63
CA GLN A 15 34.89 -6.27 4.89
C GLN A 15 33.82 -7.33 4.65
N PRO A 16 33.19 -7.40 3.46
CA PRO A 16 32.30 -8.50 3.12
C PRO A 16 33.07 -9.82 2.97
N ILE A 17 32.52 -10.88 3.55
CA ILE A 17 32.99 -12.25 3.47
C ILE A 17 31.81 -13.09 2.97
N TYR A 18 31.94 -13.63 1.77
CA TYR A 18 30.90 -14.40 1.12
C TYR A 18 31.04 -15.90 1.38
N PHE A 19 29.93 -16.56 1.70
CA PHE A 19 29.83 -17.99 1.93
C PHE A 19 28.81 -18.61 0.97
N ASN A 20 29.27 -19.45 0.06
CA ASN A 20 28.39 -20.29 -0.74
C ASN A 20 28.03 -21.55 0.07
N LEU A 21 26.95 -21.50 0.82
CA LEU A 21 26.56 -22.56 1.76
C LEU A 21 25.98 -23.77 1.02
N ALA A 22 25.18 -23.53 -0.04
CA ALA A 22 24.62 -24.55 -0.93
C ALA A 22 24.24 -23.93 -2.28
N PRO A 23 23.91 -24.73 -3.31
CA PRO A 23 23.52 -24.20 -4.63
C PRO A 23 22.31 -23.26 -4.62
N ASN A 24 21.53 -23.30 -3.57
CA ASN A 24 20.25 -22.58 -3.46
C ASN A 24 20.17 -21.64 -2.24
N PHE A 25 21.25 -21.47 -1.47
CA PHE A 25 21.36 -20.45 -0.44
C PHE A 25 22.80 -20.06 -0.16
N ASP A 26 23.00 -18.80 0.07
CA ASP A 26 24.28 -18.18 0.37
C ASP A 26 24.15 -17.15 1.51
N ASP A 27 25.28 -16.76 2.02
CA ASP A 27 25.40 -15.82 3.11
C ASP A 27 26.56 -14.87 2.91
N THR A 28 26.39 -13.60 3.27
CA THR A 28 27.47 -12.60 3.27
C THR A 28 27.54 -11.95 4.63
N LEU A 29 28.59 -12.26 5.38
CA LEU A 29 28.89 -11.62 6.65
C LEU A 29 29.82 -10.44 6.44
N THR A 30 29.46 -9.26 6.96
CA THR A 30 30.25 -8.03 6.79
C THR A 30 30.58 -7.42 8.15
N PRO A 31 31.69 -7.79 8.80
CA PRO A 31 32.18 -7.03 9.93
C PRO A 31 32.56 -5.61 9.50
N ARG A 32 32.15 -4.63 10.32
CA ARG A 32 32.36 -3.20 10.11
C ARG A 32 32.88 -2.54 11.36
N ILE A 33 33.94 -1.74 11.21
CA ILE A 33 34.57 -1.00 12.29
C ILE A 33 34.43 0.48 12.03
N MET A 34 33.87 1.21 12.99
CA MET A 34 33.69 2.66 12.96
C MET A 34 34.34 3.26 14.19
N SER A 35 35.36 4.14 14.00
CA SER A 35 36.19 4.63 15.13
C SER A 35 35.36 5.39 16.18
N GLU A 36 34.33 6.15 15.75
CA GLU A 36 33.49 6.95 16.64
C GLU A 36 32.29 6.18 17.22
N ARG A 37 32.01 4.99 16.69
CA ARG A 37 30.81 4.23 17.08
C ARG A 37 31.10 2.85 17.68
N GLY A 38 32.08 2.13 17.12
CA GLY A 38 32.40 0.78 17.54
C GLY A 38 32.35 -0.24 16.41
N VAL A 39 31.96 -1.47 16.73
CA VAL A 39 31.93 -2.61 15.78
C VAL A 39 30.49 -3.00 15.49
N ALA A 40 30.19 -3.18 14.22
CA ALA A 40 28.91 -3.74 13.75
C ALA A 40 29.16 -5.00 12.91
N ILE A 41 28.17 -5.85 12.84
CA ILE A 41 28.14 -7.01 11.95
C ILE A 41 26.87 -6.91 11.11
N ASP A 42 27.05 -6.72 9.80
CA ASP A 42 25.98 -6.86 8.83
C ASP A 42 25.96 -8.29 8.30
N ASN A 43 24.78 -8.84 8.07
CA ASN A 43 24.59 -10.15 7.47
C ASN A 43 23.51 -10.07 6.39
N GLU A 44 23.78 -10.66 5.22
CA GLU A 44 22.85 -10.85 4.13
C GLU A 44 22.74 -12.35 3.85
N PHE A 45 21.62 -12.96 4.22
CA PHE A 45 21.30 -14.35 3.92
C PHE A 45 20.24 -14.42 2.83
N ARG A 46 20.50 -15.22 1.77
CA ARG A 46 19.58 -15.43 0.66
C ARG A 46 19.29 -16.90 0.44
N TYR A 47 18.03 -17.19 0.09
CA TYR A 47 17.63 -18.53 -0.31
C TYR A 47 16.71 -18.52 -1.52
N LEU A 48 16.81 -19.58 -2.32
CA LEU A 48 15.98 -19.82 -3.49
C LEU A 48 15.69 -21.32 -3.58
N TYR A 49 14.41 -21.68 -3.73
CA TYR A 49 13.99 -23.05 -3.98
C TYR A 49 12.76 -23.04 -4.89
N HIS A 50 12.34 -24.24 -5.36
CA HIS A 50 11.26 -24.35 -6.36
C HIS A 50 9.95 -23.64 -5.96
N GLY A 51 9.62 -23.60 -4.67
CA GLY A 51 8.40 -22.98 -4.14
C GLY A 51 8.52 -21.52 -3.72
N GLY A 52 9.71 -20.93 -3.69
CA GLY A 52 9.87 -19.58 -3.18
C GLY A 52 11.30 -19.08 -3.07
N ARG A 53 11.42 -17.83 -2.67
CA ARG A 53 12.71 -17.18 -2.40
C ARG A 53 12.56 -16.18 -1.27
N GLY A 54 13.68 -15.84 -0.66
CA GLY A 54 13.74 -14.74 0.30
C GLY A 54 15.16 -14.27 0.54
N GLN A 55 15.23 -13.09 1.12
CA GLN A 55 16.45 -12.44 1.58
C GLN A 55 16.19 -11.90 2.97
N LEU A 56 17.16 -12.12 3.86
CA LEU A 56 17.20 -11.60 5.21
C LEU A 56 18.48 -10.76 5.37
N ASP A 57 18.31 -9.46 5.55
CA ASP A 57 19.37 -8.54 5.87
C ASP A 57 19.26 -8.18 7.35
N THR A 58 20.35 -8.38 8.11
CA THR A 58 20.39 -7.98 9.51
C THR A 58 21.63 -7.14 9.78
N MET A 59 21.56 -6.26 10.76
CA MET A 59 22.69 -5.58 11.34
C MET A 59 22.60 -5.64 12.84
N TRP A 60 23.72 -5.92 13.49
CA TRP A 60 23.86 -5.88 14.94
C TRP A 60 25.11 -5.11 15.32
N MET A 61 24.95 -4.16 16.21
CA MET A 61 26.02 -3.32 16.75
C MET A 61 25.85 -3.22 18.26
N PRO A 62 26.61 -4.00 19.02
CA PRO A 62 26.64 -3.84 20.47
C PRO A 62 27.36 -2.55 20.82
N ASP A 63 26.84 -1.82 21.78
CA ASP A 63 27.47 -0.65 22.39
C ASP A 63 27.87 0.43 21.36
N ASP A 64 26.86 1.02 20.67
CA ASP A 64 27.10 2.21 19.85
C ASP A 64 27.52 3.39 20.73
N LYS A 65 28.80 3.71 20.75
CA LYS A 65 29.40 4.78 21.60
C LYS A 65 28.78 6.15 21.38
N LEU A 66 28.26 6.42 20.19
CA LEU A 66 27.60 7.70 19.89
C LEU A 66 26.22 7.81 20.54
N ARG A 67 25.54 6.67 20.79
CA ARG A 67 24.17 6.61 21.29
C ARG A 67 24.03 5.89 22.63
N ASP A 68 25.12 5.32 23.16
CA ASP A 68 25.18 4.58 24.43
C ASP A 68 24.11 3.47 24.51
N ARG A 69 24.00 2.68 23.42
CA ARG A 69 23.03 1.58 23.32
C ARG A 69 23.39 0.58 22.22
N ASP A 70 22.79 -0.62 22.33
CA ASP A 70 22.81 -1.61 21.25
C ASP A 70 21.92 -1.16 20.08
N ARG A 71 22.37 -1.38 18.85
CA ARG A 71 21.65 -1.04 17.63
C ARG A 71 21.49 -2.27 16.75
N SER A 72 20.30 -2.42 16.20
CA SER A 72 20.02 -3.53 15.28
C SER A 72 18.99 -3.20 14.23
N ARG A 73 19.07 -3.92 13.12
CA ARG A 73 18.11 -3.86 12.00
C ARG A 73 17.79 -5.26 11.54
N ILE A 74 16.54 -5.47 11.17
CA ILE A 74 16.06 -6.67 10.47
C ILE A 74 15.29 -6.20 9.25
N ASP A 75 15.65 -6.71 8.07
CA ASP A 75 14.93 -6.51 6.82
C ASP A 75 14.77 -7.88 6.15
N PHE A 76 13.55 -8.36 6.05
CA PHE A 76 13.23 -9.62 5.40
C PHE A 76 12.24 -9.39 4.26
N ASN A 77 12.56 -9.90 3.09
CA ASN A 77 11.66 -9.93 1.96
C ASN A 77 11.63 -11.32 1.33
N GLY A 78 10.44 -11.90 1.23
CA GLY A 78 10.34 -13.24 0.68
C GLY A 78 8.91 -13.68 0.37
N TYR A 79 8.82 -14.73 -0.42
CA TYR A 79 7.55 -15.41 -0.67
C TYR A 79 7.72 -16.93 -0.74
N HIS A 80 6.62 -17.62 -0.47
CA HIS A 80 6.48 -19.07 -0.60
C HIS A 80 5.15 -19.42 -1.28
N ASN A 81 5.22 -20.17 -2.38
CA ASN A 81 4.05 -20.73 -3.04
C ASN A 81 3.57 -21.97 -2.26
N VAL A 82 2.54 -21.80 -1.46
CA VAL A 82 1.93 -22.91 -0.69
C VAL A 82 1.36 -23.94 -1.63
N ASN A 83 0.72 -23.48 -2.71
CA ASN A 83 0.26 -24.29 -3.82
C ASN A 83 0.05 -23.41 -5.07
N ARG A 84 -0.66 -23.92 -6.09
CA ARG A 84 -0.91 -23.18 -7.35
C ARG A 84 -1.82 -21.96 -7.18
N ILE A 85 -2.54 -21.85 -6.07
CA ILE A 85 -3.57 -20.82 -5.81
C ILE A 85 -3.09 -19.86 -4.73
N TRP A 86 -2.40 -20.36 -3.70
CA TRP A 86 -2.03 -19.62 -2.50
C TRP A 86 -0.54 -19.36 -2.42
N GLN A 87 -0.20 -18.11 -2.11
CA GLN A 87 1.17 -17.64 -1.87
C GLN A 87 1.26 -16.90 -0.54
N ALA A 88 2.14 -17.33 0.34
CA ALA A 88 2.56 -16.58 1.51
C ALA A 88 3.62 -15.54 1.08
N ARG A 89 3.50 -14.31 1.60
CA ARG A 89 4.45 -13.22 1.38
C ARG A 89 4.76 -12.55 2.70
N ALA A 90 6.01 -12.16 2.86
CA ALA A 90 6.44 -11.35 3.99
C ALA A 90 7.43 -10.29 3.51
N SER A 91 7.21 -9.05 3.95
CA SER A 91 8.15 -7.94 3.84
C SER A 91 8.20 -7.32 5.23
N VAL A 92 9.23 -7.60 6.00
CA VAL A 92 9.37 -7.21 7.40
C VAL A 92 10.57 -6.28 7.52
N GLN A 93 10.33 -5.08 8.02
CA GLN A 93 11.34 -4.08 8.28
C GLN A 93 11.25 -3.67 9.75
N TRP A 94 12.37 -3.75 10.46
CA TRP A 94 12.43 -3.38 11.85
C TRP A 94 13.78 -2.78 12.22
N VAL A 95 13.80 -1.78 13.07
CA VAL A 95 14.98 -1.16 13.61
C VAL A 95 14.87 -1.01 15.13
N SER A 96 15.99 -0.98 15.82
CA SER A 96 16.05 -0.92 17.28
C SER A 96 15.54 0.38 17.87
N ASP A 97 15.60 1.48 17.11
CA ASP A 97 15.27 2.82 17.58
C ASP A 97 14.94 3.77 16.42
N GLU A 98 14.30 4.88 16.74
CA GLU A 98 13.79 5.88 15.79
C GLU A 98 14.89 6.67 15.07
N ARG A 99 16.11 6.71 15.62
CA ARG A 99 17.26 7.40 15.00
C ARG A 99 18.12 6.48 14.13
N TYR A 100 17.75 5.20 14.06
CA TYR A 100 18.53 4.23 13.30
C TYR A 100 18.70 4.63 11.84
N VAL A 101 17.62 5.01 11.19
CA VAL A 101 17.60 5.40 9.77
C VAL A 101 18.41 6.68 9.54
N GLU A 102 18.29 7.68 10.41
CA GLU A 102 19.10 8.90 10.37
C GLU A 102 20.59 8.61 10.45
N ASP A 103 20.98 7.72 11.35
CA ASP A 103 22.39 7.45 11.65
C ASP A 103 23.08 6.56 10.60
N PHE A 104 22.39 5.58 10.04
CA PHE A 104 22.98 4.54 9.17
C PHE A 104 22.56 4.63 7.70
N SER A 105 21.54 5.43 7.34
CA SER A 105 21.17 5.63 5.96
C SER A 105 22.11 6.63 5.28
N ASN A 106 22.76 6.18 4.22
CA ASN A 106 23.61 7.03 3.36
C ASN A 106 22.84 7.60 2.16
N ARG A 107 21.53 7.40 2.09
CA ARG A 107 20.70 7.79 0.93
C ARG A 107 19.76 8.93 1.31
N LEU A 108 19.62 9.89 0.41
CA LEU A 108 18.61 10.96 0.51
C LEU A 108 17.19 10.40 0.70
N HIS A 109 16.89 9.19 0.20
CA HIS A 109 15.61 8.53 0.39
C HIS A 109 15.35 8.07 1.83
N GLY A 110 16.36 7.64 2.57
CA GLY A 110 16.20 7.24 3.97
C GLY A 110 15.91 8.39 4.93
N LEU A 111 16.25 9.62 4.55
CA LEU A 111 15.95 10.81 5.35
C LEU A 111 14.51 11.32 5.18
N SER A 112 13.79 10.82 4.18
CA SER A 112 12.37 11.19 3.93
C SER A 112 11.37 10.14 4.42
N GLU A 113 11.82 8.98 4.87
CA GLU A 113 10.97 7.91 5.37
C GLU A 113 10.72 8.10 6.87
N THR A 114 9.53 8.55 7.22
CA THR A 114 9.13 8.77 8.62
C THR A 114 8.71 7.49 9.33
N ASN A 115 8.52 6.39 8.57
CA ASN A 115 8.12 5.09 9.12
C ASN A 115 8.56 3.93 8.23
N LEU A 116 8.74 2.76 8.85
CA LEU A 116 8.90 1.47 8.18
C LEU A 116 7.58 0.71 8.18
N VAL A 117 7.35 -0.07 7.14
CA VAL A 117 6.14 -0.88 6.97
C VAL A 117 6.50 -2.35 6.94
N SER A 118 5.91 -3.12 7.84
CA SER A 118 6.01 -4.58 7.85
C SER A 118 4.69 -5.20 7.43
N THR A 119 4.73 -6.10 6.46
CA THR A 119 3.56 -6.85 5.98
C THR A 119 3.83 -8.33 5.96
N VAL A 120 2.89 -9.12 6.47
CA VAL A 120 2.89 -10.58 6.36
C VAL A 120 1.50 -11.01 5.92
N GLY A 121 1.41 -11.89 4.94
CA GLY A 121 0.09 -12.30 4.47
C GLY A 121 0.09 -13.57 3.61
N LEU A 122 -1.11 -14.11 3.49
CA LEU A 122 -1.45 -15.21 2.60
C LEU A 122 -2.41 -14.69 1.53
N TYR A 123 -2.01 -14.79 0.28
CA TYR A 123 -2.73 -14.26 -0.87
C TYR A 123 -3.13 -15.41 -1.79
N GLY A 124 -4.38 -15.40 -2.21
CA GLY A 124 -4.91 -16.40 -3.12
C GLY A 124 -5.53 -15.77 -4.35
N SER A 125 -5.43 -16.46 -5.48
CA SER A 125 -6.10 -16.05 -6.71
C SER A 125 -6.57 -17.26 -7.52
N GLY A 126 -7.78 -17.16 -8.05
CA GLY A 126 -8.36 -18.13 -8.95
C GLY A 126 -8.89 -17.45 -10.21
N ARG A 127 -9.58 -18.20 -11.06
CA ARG A 127 -10.08 -17.69 -12.33
C ARG A 127 -11.01 -16.46 -12.21
N HIS A 128 -11.80 -16.42 -11.14
CA HIS A 128 -12.85 -15.41 -10.93
C HIS A 128 -12.79 -14.76 -9.56
N TRP A 129 -11.74 -14.99 -8.79
CA TRP A 129 -11.62 -14.44 -7.46
C TRP A 129 -10.15 -14.18 -7.10
N ASN A 130 -9.95 -13.21 -6.26
CA ASN A 130 -8.71 -13.01 -5.51
C ASN A 130 -9.07 -12.63 -4.06
N GLY A 131 -8.17 -12.90 -3.13
CA GLY A 131 -8.38 -12.57 -1.74
C GLY A 131 -7.16 -12.90 -0.91
N GLY A 132 -7.24 -12.55 0.37
CA GLY A 132 -6.15 -12.82 1.27
C GLY A 132 -6.44 -12.42 2.71
N LEU A 133 -5.53 -12.87 3.56
CA LEU A 133 -5.43 -12.47 4.95
C LEU A 133 -4.05 -11.88 5.15
N MET A 134 -3.95 -10.68 5.72
CA MET A 134 -2.68 -10.02 5.98
C MET A 134 -2.67 -9.29 7.31
N ALA A 135 -1.48 -9.10 7.85
CA ALA A 135 -1.19 -8.16 8.92
C ALA A 135 -0.20 -7.11 8.40
N GLU A 136 -0.43 -5.86 8.77
CA GLU A 136 0.43 -4.73 8.43
C GLU A 136 0.66 -3.89 9.67
N GLN A 137 1.93 -3.60 9.92
CA GLN A 137 2.39 -2.81 11.05
C GLN A 137 3.33 -1.71 10.58
N TYR A 138 3.26 -0.57 11.25
CA TYR A 138 4.13 0.57 11.03
C TYR A 138 5.05 0.79 12.22
N GLN A 139 6.30 1.15 11.98
CA GLN A 139 7.26 1.54 13.01
C GLN A 139 7.77 2.94 12.71
N LEU A 140 7.71 3.85 13.70
CA LEU A 140 8.24 5.20 13.59
C LEU A 140 9.77 5.17 13.45
N THR A 141 10.31 5.99 12.53
CA THR A 141 11.75 6.16 12.30
C THR A 141 12.18 7.62 12.35
N ASP A 142 11.26 8.52 12.71
CA ASP A 142 11.52 9.94 12.90
C ASP A 142 11.22 10.31 14.36
N TYR A 143 12.27 10.48 15.15
CA TYR A 143 12.18 10.81 16.57
C TYR A 143 11.53 12.19 16.87
N THR A 144 11.35 13.02 15.84
CA THR A 144 10.66 14.33 15.99
C THR A 144 9.15 14.20 15.93
N LEU A 145 8.64 13.06 15.51
CA LEU A 145 7.23 12.74 15.41
C LEU A 145 6.78 11.85 16.57
N THR A 146 5.47 11.70 16.70
CA THR A 146 4.84 10.78 17.66
C THR A 146 4.19 9.60 16.91
N GLU A 147 3.95 8.49 17.58
CA GLU A 147 3.21 7.34 17.03
C GLU A 147 1.83 7.74 16.46
N ALA A 148 1.21 8.82 16.95
CA ALA A 148 -0.03 9.37 16.40
C ALA A 148 0.09 9.88 14.95
N ALA A 149 1.32 10.12 14.46
CA ALA A 149 1.58 10.48 13.07
C ALA A 149 1.60 9.28 12.12
N LEU A 150 1.69 8.05 12.66
CA LEU A 150 1.67 6.82 11.88
C LEU A 150 0.27 6.54 11.32
N PRO A 151 0.18 5.85 10.19
CA PRO A 151 -1.05 5.20 9.78
C PRO A 151 -1.48 4.13 10.80
N TYR A 152 -2.77 3.83 10.86
CA TYR A 152 -3.25 2.71 11.66
C TYR A 152 -2.65 1.39 11.18
N HIS A 153 -2.23 0.55 12.13
CA HIS A 153 -1.94 -0.86 11.85
C HIS A 153 -3.19 -1.56 11.36
N ARG A 154 -3.04 -2.52 10.47
CA ARG A 154 -4.13 -3.34 9.94
C ARG A 154 -3.90 -4.81 10.34
N GLN A 155 -4.44 -5.22 11.48
CA GLN A 155 -4.15 -6.52 12.11
C GLN A 155 -5.38 -7.14 12.78
N PRO A 156 -6.07 -8.11 12.13
CA PRO A 156 -5.88 -8.58 10.76
C PRO A 156 -6.62 -7.73 9.71
N ARG A 157 -6.26 -7.91 8.45
CA ARG A 157 -7.02 -7.49 7.28
C ARG A 157 -7.37 -8.71 6.43
N LEU A 158 -8.65 -8.97 6.27
CA LEU A 158 -9.20 -9.98 5.37
C LEU A 158 -9.84 -9.27 4.19
N PHE A 159 -9.56 -9.69 2.96
CA PHE A 159 -10.17 -9.13 1.77
C PHE A 159 -10.46 -10.19 0.73
N ALA A 160 -11.51 -9.99 -0.04
CA ALA A 160 -11.89 -10.86 -1.14
C ALA A 160 -12.55 -10.06 -2.26
N GLN A 161 -12.26 -10.43 -3.48
CA GLN A 161 -12.94 -9.94 -4.68
C GLN A 161 -13.35 -11.15 -5.51
N TRP A 162 -14.55 -11.10 -6.01
CA TRP A 162 -15.06 -12.04 -6.99
C TRP A 162 -15.73 -11.27 -8.12
N ASP A 163 -15.45 -11.65 -9.37
CA ASP A 163 -16.06 -11.09 -10.56
C ASP A 163 -16.20 -12.15 -11.64
N ARG A 164 -17.29 -12.11 -12.37
CA ARG A 164 -17.59 -13.07 -13.44
C ARG A 164 -18.57 -12.49 -14.47
N ALA A 165 -18.23 -12.68 -15.74
CA ALA A 165 -19.21 -12.57 -16.82
C ALA A 165 -20.15 -13.78 -16.74
N LEU A 166 -21.40 -13.54 -16.38
CA LEU A 166 -22.46 -14.55 -16.28
C LEU A 166 -23.08 -14.82 -17.65
N LEU A 167 -23.23 -13.78 -18.46
CA LEU A 167 -23.68 -13.79 -19.84
C LEU A 167 -22.82 -12.80 -20.64
N PRO A 168 -22.82 -12.85 -21.97
CA PRO A 168 -22.05 -11.90 -22.79
C PRO A 168 -22.36 -10.42 -22.52
N TRP A 169 -23.56 -10.15 -22.01
CA TRP A 169 -24.06 -8.81 -21.69
C TRP A 169 -24.30 -8.57 -20.20
N LEU A 170 -23.93 -9.51 -19.32
CA LEU A 170 -24.14 -9.41 -17.87
C LEU A 170 -22.90 -9.89 -17.12
N GLU A 171 -22.32 -8.98 -16.36
CA GLU A 171 -21.26 -9.23 -15.41
C GLU A 171 -21.73 -8.94 -13.98
N ALA A 172 -21.32 -9.73 -13.03
CA ALA A 172 -21.55 -9.47 -11.62
C ALA A 172 -20.25 -9.66 -10.82
N GLY A 173 -20.14 -8.91 -9.75
CA GLY A 173 -19.01 -9.03 -8.85
C GLY A 173 -19.29 -8.49 -7.47
N VAL A 174 -18.34 -8.74 -6.57
CA VAL A 174 -18.35 -8.23 -5.21
C VAL A 174 -16.94 -8.00 -4.72
N TRP A 175 -16.73 -6.87 -4.09
CA TRP A 175 -15.58 -6.60 -3.23
C TRP A 175 -16.02 -6.68 -1.77
N ALA A 176 -15.23 -7.32 -0.92
CA ALA A 176 -15.46 -7.40 0.52
C ALA A 176 -14.13 -7.25 1.29
N GLU A 177 -14.16 -6.54 2.40
CA GLU A 177 -13.02 -6.35 3.29
C GLU A 177 -13.47 -6.33 4.75
N ALA A 178 -12.69 -6.96 5.62
CA ALA A 178 -12.82 -6.84 7.06
C ALA A 178 -11.44 -6.52 7.66
N VAL A 179 -11.36 -5.46 8.45
CA VAL A 179 -10.08 -4.93 8.95
C VAL A 179 -10.23 -4.52 10.41
N ARG A 180 -9.23 -4.84 11.24
CA ARG A 180 -9.04 -4.24 12.55
C ARG A 180 -7.92 -3.20 12.46
N PHE A 181 -8.23 -1.98 12.88
CA PHE A 181 -7.32 -0.84 12.97
C PHE A 181 -6.89 -0.63 14.41
N SER A 182 -5.60 -0.45 14.63
CA SER A 182 -5.03 -0.18 15.95
C SER A 182 -3.80 0.72 15.82
N HIS A 183 -3.45 1.37 16.92
CA HIS A 183 -2.13 1.97 17.13
C HIS A 183 -1.48 1.29 18.32
N ASP A 184 -0.16 1.26 18.33
CA ASP A 184 0.58 0.91 19.54
C ASP A 184 0.41 2.03 20.58
N ASP A 185 0.52 1.68 21.87
CA ASP A 185 0.60 2.66 22.95
C ASP A 185 1.76 3.61 22.68
N ILE A 186 1.48 4.91 22.68
CA ILE A 186 2.52 5.91 22.50
C ILE A 186 3.46 5.84 23.70
N ARG A 187 4.62 5.25 23.49
CA ARG A 187 5.73 5.23 24.45
C ARG A 187 6.84 6.11 23.91
N PHE A 188 7.09 7.21 24.59
CA PHE A 188 8.35 7.93 24.39
C PHE A 188 9.49 7.07 24.93
N LYS A 189 10.26 6.44 24.04
CA LYS A 189 11.33 5.51 24.40
C LYS A 189 12.72 6.14 24.44
N ASP A 190 12.86 7.41 24.06
CA ASP A 190 14.20 8.01 23.97
C ASP A 190 14.51 8.82 25.23
N ALA A 191 15.53 8.40 25.98
CA ALA A 191 16.02 9.07 27.20
C ALA A 191 16.55 10.50 26.93
N ASP A 192 16.90 10.83 25.69
CA ASP A 192 17.35 12.16 25.28
C ASP A 192 16.19 13.16 25.13
N TYR A 193 14.96 12.67 25.15
CA TYR A 193 13.71 13.46 25.12
C TYR A 193 12.84 13.08 26.32
N GLU A 194 13.15 13.58 27.51
CA GLU A 194 12.21 13.60 28.64
C GLU A 194 11.00 14.47 28.34
N ARG A 195 10.13 14.01 27.46
CA ARG A 195 8.75 14.47 27.42
C ARG A 195 7.96 13.65 28.42
N THR A 196 7.56 14.30 29.48
CA THR A 196 6.67 13.78 30.53
C THR A 196 5.55 12.94 29.92
N GLY A 197 5.60 11.63 30.22
CA GLY A 197 4.77 10.61 29.60
C GLY A 197 3.29 10.74 29.91
N VAL A 198 2.57 11.49 29.09
CA VAL A 198 1.14 11.28 28.92
C VAL A 198 0.99 10.17 27.88
N ARG A 199 0.57 8.99 28.32
CA ARG A 199 0.12 7.94 27.40
C ARG A 199 -1.08 8.48 26.64
N GLN A 200 -0.91 8.83 25.39
CA GLN A 200 -2.01 9.16 24.52
C GLN A 200 -2.40 7.88 23.78
N GLN A 201 -3.44 7.22 24.26
CA GLN A 201 -4.01 6.08 23.55
C GLN A 201 -4.71 6.58 22.31
N VAL A 202 -4.30 6.12 21.16
CA VAL A 202 -5.00 6.38 19.90
C VAL A 202 -5.95 5.20 19.66
N ASP A 203 -7.23 5.43 19.94
CA ASP A 203 -8.26 4.41 19.79
C ASP A 203 -8.49 4.07 18.33
N GLY A 204 -8.69 2.79 18.05
CA GLY A 204 -8.96 2.23 16.76
C GLY A 204 -10.39 1.74 16.60
N GLY A 205 -10.54 0.72 15.78
CA GLY A 205 -11.83 0.10 15.50
C GLY A 205 -11.72 -0.99 14.44
N SER A 206 -12.82 -1.67 14.22
CA SER A 206 -12.95 -2.62 13.11
C SER A 206 -13.86 -2.04 12.03
N ARG A 207 -13.60 -2.38 10.78
CA ARG A 207 -14.42 -2.02 9.62
C ARG A 207 -14.75 -3.26 8.81
N VAL A 208 -16.00 -3.36 8.37
CA VAL A 208 -16.43 -4.27 7.31
C VAL A 208 -16.98 -3.44 6.17
N ASP A 209 -16.46 -3.65 4.96
CA ASP A 209 -16.92 -2.98 3.74
C ASP A 209 -17.28 -4.04 2.70
N ILE A 210 -18.45 -3.90 2.09
CA ILE A 210 -18.91 -4.77 1.00
C ILE A 210 -19.48 -3.93 -0.14
N LYS A 211 -19.10 -4.26 -1.38
CA LYS A 211 -19.53 -3.56 -2.57
C LYS A 211 -19.87 -4.57 -3.68
N PRO A 212 -21.07 -5.18 -3.66
CA PRO A 212 -21.58 -5.91 -4.81
C PRO A 212 -21.92 -4.98 -5.96
N TYR A 213 -21.80 -5.49 -7.19
CA TYR A 213 -22.21 -4.78 -8.40
C TYR A 213 -22.72 -5.73 -9.48
N VAL A 214 -23.52 -5.16 -10.38
CA VAL A 214 -23.88 -5.74 -11.66
C VAL A 214 -23.59 -4.75 -12.77
N SER A 215 -23.03 -5.24 -13.88
CA SER A 215 -22.65 -4.44 -15.03
C SER A 215 -23.24 -5.07 -16.30
N PHE A 216 -23.63 -4.22 -17.24
CA PHE A 216 -24.25 -4.64 -18.50
C PHE A 216 -23.39 -4.17 -19.68
N PRO A 217 -22.26 -4.82 -19.97
CA PRO A 217 -21.39 -4.47 -21.09
C PRO A 217 -22.07 -4.83 -22.42
N ILE A 218 -22.45 -3.82 -23.18
CA ILE A 218 -23.00 -3.94 -24.52
C ILE A 218 -22.04 -3.24 -25.48
N ALA A 219 -21.53 -3.95 -26.47
CA ALA A 219 -20.56 -3.41 -27.39
C ALA A 219 -20.81 -3.84 -28.83
N GLY A 220 -20.50 -2.96 -29.75
CA GLY A 220 -20.41 -3.22 -31.19
C GLY A 220 -18.95 -3.09 -31.68
N PRO A 221 -18.72 -3.16 -32.99
CA PRO A 221 -17.37 -3.08 -33.54
C PRO A 221 -16.62 -1.78 -33.23
N SER A 222 -17.35 -0.67 -33.08
CA SER A 222 -16.76 0.67 -32.90
C SER A 222 -17.37 1.47 -31.75
N TRP A 223 -18.14 0.84 -30.87
CA TRP A 223 -18.77 1.51 -29.73
C TRP A 223 -19.02 0.56 -28.57
N TYR A 224 -19.14 1.11 -27.38
CA TYR A 224 -19.61 0.40 -26.19
C TYR A 224 -20.50 1.26 -25.32
N VAL A 225 -21.37 0.60 -24.55
CA VAL A 225 -22.19 1.20 -23.50
C VAL A 225 -22.24 0.22 -22.32
N THR A 226 -21.81 0.65 -21.17
CA THR A 226 -21.70 -0.19 -19.97
C THR A 226 -22.38 0.48 -18.78
N PRO A 227 -23.69 0.29 -18.59
CA PRO A 227 -24.34 0.65 -17.33
C PRO A 227 -23.86 -0.27 -16.21
N THR A 228 -23.58 0.31 -15.02
CA THR A 228 -23.23 -0.45 -13.82
C THR A 228 -24.02 0.05 -12.63
N LEU A 229 -24.58 -0.87 -11.85
CA LEU A 229 -25.24 -0.61 -10.59
C LEU A 229 -24.46 -1.31 -9.48
N ALA A 230 -24.03 -0.55 -8.48
CA ALA A 230 -23.38 -1.07 -7.30
C ALA A 230 -24.07 -0.57 -6.03
N TRP A 231 -23.90 -1.32 -4.96
CA TRP A 231 -24.33 -0.90 -3.64
C TRP A 231 -23.17 -1.09 -2.66
N ARG A 232 -22.81 -0.03 -1.94
CA ARG A 232 -21.73 -0.10 -0.96
C ARG A 232 -22.29 0.00 0.44
N HIS A 233 -21.93 -0.96 1.28
CA HIS A 233 -22.22 -0.94 2.71
C HIS A 233 -20.93 -1.01 3.49
N THR A 234 -20.74 -0.02 4.39
CA THR A 234 -19.57 0.06 5.27
C THR A 234 -20.05 0.16 6.70
N ALA A 235 -19.65 -0.77 7.57
CA ALA A 235 -20.02 -0.81 8.99
C ALA A 235 -18.78 -0.82 9.86
N TYR A 236 -18.87 -0.20 11.03
CA TYR A 236 -17.78 -0.06 11.97
C TYR A 236 -18.12 -0.62 13.34
N GLN A 237 -17.10 -1.02 14.08
CA GLN A 237 -17.12 -1.25 15.52
C GLN A 237 -15.96 -0.45 16.12
N LEU A 238 -16.28 0.68 16.78
CA LEU A 238 -15.28 1.64 17.27
C LEU A 238 -14.90 1.33 18.73
N ASP A 239 -13.66 1.61 19.07
CA ASP A 239 -13.22 1.65 20.47
C ASP A 239 -13.87 2.86 21.17
N SER A 240 -13.96 2.80 22.50
CA SER A 240 -14.81 3.72 23.28
C SER A 240 -14.38 5.20 23.15
N GLY A 241 -13.09 5.48 23.15
CA GLY A 241 -12.61 6.85 23.06
C GLY A 241 -12.82 7.45 21.67
N LEU A 242 -12.59 6.67 20.59
CA LEU A 242 -12.87 7.13 19.23
C LEU A 242 -14.38 7.38 19.02
N ALA A 243 -15.22 6.48 19.52
CA ALA A 243 -16.67 6.62 19.46
C ALA A 243 -17.13 7.91 20.18
N ALA A 244 -16.62 8.17 21.40
CA ALA A 244 -16.94 9.37 22.15
C ALA A 244 -16.60 10.66 21.38
N GLY A 245 -15.47 10.69 20.65
CA GLY A 245 -15.06 11.81 19.80
C GLY A 245 -15.92 11.99 18.54
N LEU A 246 -16.66 10.97 18.12
CA LEU A 246 -17.48 10.96 16.91
C LEU A 246 -19.01 10.97 17.19
N GLY A 247 -19.42 11.38 18.40
CA GLY A 247 -20.84 11.50 18.75
C GLY A 247 -21.40 10.33 19.56
N GLY A 248 -20.57 9.39 20.02
CA GLY A 248 -20.91 8.34 20.96
C GLY A 248 -21.40 7.01 20.37
N ASP A 249 -21.71 6.96 19.06
CA ASP A 249 -22.10 5.70 18.41
C ASP A 249 -20.87 4.82 18.17
N ARG A 250 -20.91 3.60 18.73
CA ARG A 250 -19.86 2.61 18.58
C ARG A 250 -19.98 1.76 17.31
N THR A 251 -21.14 1.79 16.67
CA THR A 251 -21.47 0.93 15.51
C THR A 251 -22.00 1.71 14.32
N PRO A 252 -21.41 2.88 13.98
CA PRO A 252 -21.89 3.64 12.86
C PRO A 252 -21.74 2.88 11.55
N SER A 253 -22.66 3.15 10.61
CA SER A 253 -22.64 2.51 9.30
C SER A 253 -23.13 3.43 8.19
N ARG A 254 -22.82 3.07 6.95
CA ARG A 254 -23.26 3.79 5.76
C ARG A 254 -23.65 2.82 4.66
N SER A 255 -24.77 3.09 3.99
CA SER A 255 -25.23 2.38 2.78
C SER A 255 -25.45 3.37 1.65
N VAL A 256 -24.85 3.11 0.47
CA VAL A 256 -24.90 4.02 -0.68
C VAL A 256 -25.07 3.24 -1.97
N PRO A 257 -26.14 3.49 -2.77
CA PRO A 257 -26.23 3.03 -4.14
C PRO A 257 -25.33 3.88 -5.05
N ILE A 258 -24.67 3.23 -6.01
CA ILE A 258 -23.77 3.85 -6.98
C ILE A 258 -24.24 3.42 -8.36
N SER A 259 -24.50 4.39 -9.24
CA SER A 259 -24.92 4.14 -10.61
C SER A 259 -23.94 4.81 -11.56
N THR A 260 -23.43 4.07 -12.53
CA THR A 260 -22.54 4.60 -13.57
C THR A 260 -23.05 4.20 -14.96
N LEU A 261 -22.76 5.03 -15.93
CA LEU A 261 -22.87 4.71 -17.35
C LEU A 261 -21.57 5.13 -18.02
N ASP A 262 -20.85 4.18 -18.58
CA ASP A 262 -19.66 4.43 -19.37
C ASP A 262 -19.95 4.07 -20.83
N ALA A 263 -19.79 5.02 -21.73
CA ALA A 263 -20.06 4.85 -23.15
C ALA A 263 -18.94 5.50 -23.97
N GLY A 264 -18.60 4.87 -25.07
CA GLY A 264 -17.56 5.40 -25.96
C GLY A 264 -17.70 4.89 -27.37
N MET A 265 -17.03 5.59 -28.27
CA MET A 265 -16.89 5.22 -29.68
C MET A 265 -15.43 5.23 -30.09
N PHE A 266 -15.11 4.43 -31.07
CA PHE A 266 -13.79 4.34 -31.67
C PHE A 266 -13.89 4.64 -33.16
N PHE A 267 -13.20 5.69 -33.60
CA PHE A 267 -13.05 6.02 -35.01
C PHE A 267 -11.57 5.95 -35.32
N ASP A 268 -11.23 5.33 -36.43
CA ASP A 268 -9.88 5.26 -36.93
C ASP A 268 -9.85 5.55 -38.44
N ARG A 269 -8.74 6.12 -38.89
CA ARG A 269 -8.46 6.30 -40.30
C ARG A 269 -6.96 6.21 -40.55
N GLN A 270 -6.62 5.64 -41.69
CA GLN A 270 -5.25 5.72 -42.17
C GLN A 270 -5.03 7.15 -42.76
N THR A 271 -3.88 7.70 -42.42
CA THR A 271 -3.46 9.02 -42.96
C THR A 271 -1.96 8.98 -43.23
N THR A 272 -1.50 9.86 -44.12
CA THR A 272 -0.08 10.01 -44.47
C THR A 272 0.37 11.41 -44.12
N ILE A 273 1.49 11.51 -43.40
CA ILE A 273 2.13 12.78 -43.01
C ILE A 273 3.60 12.64 -43.39
N ASP A 274 4.11 13.53 -44.23
CA ASP A 274 5.51 13.52 -44.76
C ASP A 274 5.90 12.12 -45.30
N ASP A 275 5.05 11.56 -46.15
CA ASP A 275 5.19 10.25 -46.78
C ASP A 275 5.24 9.03 -45.79
N LYS A 276 4.97 9.25 -44.50
CA LYS A 276 4.90 8.20 -43.53
C LYS A 276 3.45 7.82 -43.20
N PRO A 277 3.13 6.53 -43.12
CA PRO A 277 1.78 6.08 -42.82
C PRO A 277 1.51 6.15 -41.31
N PHE A 278 0.39 6.77 -40.96
CA PHE A 278 -0.12 6.85 -39.59
C PHE A 278 -1.54 6.29 -39.48
N LEU A 279 -1.85 5.69 -38.33
CA LEU A 279 -3.21 5.44 -37.90
C LEU A 279 -3.65 6.60 -36.99
N HIS A 280 -4.64 7.36 -37.42
CA HIS A 280 -5.24 8.42 -36.61
C HIS A 280 -6.51 7.88 -35.94
N THR A 281 -6.52 7.85 -34.60
CA THR A 281 -7.70 7.45 -33.81
C THR A 281 -8.40 8.66 -33.20
N LEU A 282 -9.73 8.55 -33.05
CA LEU A 282 -10.56 9.52 -32.36
C LEU A 282 -11.54 8.75 -31.48
N GLU A 283 -11.47 9.01 -30.17
CA GLU A 283 -12.16 8.20 -29.13
C GLU A 283 -12.97 9.11 -28.20
N PRO A 284 -14.21 9.51 -28.59
CA PRO A 284 -15.12 10.19 -27.67
C PRO A 284 -15.63 9.22 -26.59
N ARG A 285 -15.67 9.68 -25.34
CA ARG A 285 -16.17 8.93 -24.17
C ARG A 285 -17.09 9.80 -23.36
N LEU A 286 -18.18 9.20 -22.90
CA LEU A 286 -19.11 9.76 -21.94
C LEU A 286 -19.11 8.90 -20.69
N PHE A 287 -18.94 9.52 -19.52
CA PHE A 287 -19.09 8.85 -18.24
C PHE A 287 -20.09 9.62 -17.37
N TYR A 288 -21.15 8.95 -16.96
CA TYR A 288 -22.14 9.47 -16.01
C TYR A 288 -21.99 8.76 -14.68
N LEU A 289 -22.02 9.52 -13.60
CA LEU A 289 -21.94 9.00 -12.23
C LEU A 289 -23.06 9.63 -11.38
N LYS A 290 -23.81 8.79 -10.67
CA LYS A 290 -24.77 9.20 -9.66
C LYS A 290 -24.56 8.43 -8.37
N VAL A 291 -24.26 9.17 -7.31
CA VAL A 291 -24.11 8.71 -5.92
C VAL A 291 -24.86 9.70 -5.03
N PRO A 292 -25.91 9.31 -4.31
CA PRO A 292 -26.64 10.22 -3.43
C PRO A 292 -25.78 10.60 -2.23
N TYR A 293 -25.98 11.82 -1.75
CA TYR A 293 -25.37 12.29 -0.50
C TYR A 293 -25.75 11.41 0.69
N ARG A 294 -24.78 11.13 1.55
CA ARG A 294 -24.97 10.56 2.88
C ARG A 294 -24.11 11.33 3.86
N ASP A 295 -24.66 11.66 5.01
CA ASP A 295 -23.87 12.23 6.11
C ASP A 295 -22.86 11.18 6.60
N GLN A 296 -21.61 11.59 6.71
CA GLN A 296 -20.47 10.78 7.09
C GLN A 296 -19.65 11.44 8.20
N SER A 297 -20.20 12.48 8.84
CA SER A 297 -19.50 13.26 9.88
C SER A 297 -19.18 12.40 11.11
N ALA A 298 -20.05 11.45 11.46
CA ALA A 298 -19.87 10.52 12.57
C ALA A 298 -19.07 9.24 12.20
N LEU A 299 -18.59 9.12 10.95
CA LEU A 299 -17.78 7.97 10.55
C LEU A 299 -16.28 8.25 10.76
N PRO A 300 -15.49 7.25 11.20
CA PRO A 300 -14.05 7.40 11.34
C PRO A 300 -13.35 7.56 9.99
N VAL A 301 -12.08 7.96 10.02
CA VAL A 301 -11.15 7.91 8.88
C VAL A 301 -9.92 7.14 9.32
N PHE A 302 -9.75 5.92 8.84
CA PHE A 302 -8.61 5.07 9.17
C PHE A 302 -7.52 5.10 8.08
N ASP A 303 -7.89 4.72 6.85
CA ASP A 303 -6.96 4.54 5.73
C ASP A 303 -7.40 5.24 4.44
N THR A 304 -8.34 6.16 4.54
CA THR A 304 -8.94 6.86 3.41
C THR A 304 -8.35 8.26 3.26
N ARG A 305 -7.89 8.57 2.04
CA ARG A 305 -7.40 9.90 1.65
C ARG A 305 -8.07 10.32 0.34
N ALA A 306 -8.26 11.63 0.18
CA ALA A 306 -8.69 12.16 -1.10
C ALA A 306 -7.58 11.99 -2.15
N PHE A 307 -7.95 11.57 -3.35
CA PHE A 307 -7.00 11.53 -4.45
C PHE A 307 -6.64 12.95 -4.92
N THR A 308 -5.40 13.14 -5.32
CA THR A 308 -5.00 14.31 -6.10
C THR A 308 -5.67 14.24 -7.46
N PHE A 309 -6.16 15.38 -7.96
CA PHE A 309 -6.83 15.43 -9.25
C PHE A 309 -5.93 14.90 -10.38
N SER A 310 -6.49 14.02 -11.20
CA SER A 310 -5.86 13.51 -12.42
C SER A 310 -6.95 13.14 -13.44
N TRP A 311 -6.55 12.96 -14.69
CA TRP A 311 -7.45 12.51 -15.75
C TRP A 311 -8.26 11.26 -15.36
N GLY A 312 -7.61 10.26 -14.76
CA GLY A 312 -8.25 9.02 -14.34
C GLY A 312 -9.31 9.21 -13.26
N GLN A 313 -9.26 10.30 -12.47
CA GLN A 313 -10.25 10.57 -11.41
C GLN A 313 -11.63 10.97 -11.98
N LEU A 314 -11.67 11.48 -13.20
CA LEU A 314 -12.91 11.86 -13.88
C LEU A 314 -13.84 10.68 -14.19
N PHE A 315 -13.30 9.45 -14.19
CA PHE A 315 -14.01 8.21 -14.54
C PHE A 315 -14.11 7.24 -13.37
N ARG A 316 -13.94 7.72 -12.13
CA ARG A 316 -14.05 6.90 -10.91
C ARG A 316 -15.38 7.16 -10.21
N ASP A 317 -15.86 6.13 -9.51
CA ASP A 317 -17.07 6.18 -8.70
C ASP A 317 -16.84 6.70 -7.28
N ASN A 318 -15.58 6.96 -6.91
CA ASN A 318 -15.21 7.57 -5.64
C ASN A 318 -13.95 8.42 -5.79
N ARG A 319 -13.94 9.61 -5.17
CA ARG A 319 -12.78 10.52 -5.10
C ARG A 319 -11.79 10.18 -3.98
N TYR A 320 -12.09 9.15 -3.20
CA TYR A 320 -11.26 8.71 -2.07
C TYR A 320 -10.63 7.34 -2.34
N SER A 321 -9.45 7.11 -1.74
CA SER A 321 -8.67 5.88 -1.90
C SER A 321 -9.27 4.67 -1.18
N GLY A 322 -9.98 4.90 -0.08
CA GLY A 322 -10.50 3.86 0.80
C GLY A 322 -12.01 3.96 1.02
N PRO A 323 -12.57 3.02 1.79
CA PRO A 323 -14.01 2.92 2.01
C PRO A 323 -14.56 3.85 3.08
N ASP A 324 -13.73 4.51 3.92
CA ASP A 324 -14.22 5.36 5.00
C ASP A 324 -15.02 6.58 4.49
N ARG A 325 -14.74 6.99 3.28
CA ARG A 325 -15.47 8.07 2.61
C ARG A 325 -15.93 7.63 1.22
N GLN A 326 -17.16 7.97 0.90
CA GLN A 326 -17.74 7.84 -0.43
C GLN A 326 -18.25 9.21 -0.85
N SER A 327 -17.68 9.76 -1.93
CA SER A 327 -18.16 11.04 -2.46
C SER A 327 -19.57 10.90 -3.04
N ASP A 328 -20.43 11.86 -2.73
CA ASP A 328 -21.63 12.09 -3.51
C ASP A 328 -21.26 12.64 -4.90
N ALA A 329 -22.09 12.33 -5.88
CA ALA A 329 -21.88 12.76 -7.25
C ALA A 329 -23.20 12.76 -8.04
N HIS A 330 -23.34 13.75 -8.89
CA HIS A 330 -24.33 13.78 -9.96
C HIS A 330 -23.68 14.50 -11.13
N GLN A 331 -22.86 13.79 -11.90
CA GLN A 331 -21.95 14.39 -12.88
C GLN A 331 -21.96 13.63 -14.20
N ILE A 332 -21.68 14.36 -15.26
CA ILE A 332 -21.36 13.86 -16.59
C ILE A 332 -19.94 14.32 -16.91
N THR A 333 -19.11 13.39 -17.35
CA THR A 333 -17.78 13.65 -17.89
C THR A 333 -17.78 13.33 -19.37
N LEU A 334 -17.39 14.29 -20.19
CA LEU A 334 -17.15 14.10 -21.60
C LEU A 334 -15.66 14.18 -21.88
N ALA A 335 -15.15 13.23 -22.62
CA ALA A 335 -13.74 13.16 -22.97
C ALA A 335 -13.58 12.87 -24.46
N LEU A 336 -12.50 13.40 -25.02
CA LEU A 336 -12.09 13.12 -26.38
C LEU A 336 -10.61 12.82 -26.39
N SER A 337 -10.26 11.61 -26.79
CA SER A 337 -8.86 11.21 -27.01
C SER A 337 -8.58 11.10 -28.49
N THR A 338 -7.40 11.52 -28.90
CA THR A 338 -6.90 11.36 -30.27
C THR A 338 -5.45 10.94 -30.25
N ARG A 339 -5.07 10.05 -31.15
CA ARG A 339 -3.69 9.55 -31.29
C ARG A 339 -3.31 9.46 -32.74
N LEU A 340 -2.03 9.74 -33.02
CA LEU A 340 -1.37 9.42 -34.26
C LEU A 340 -0.34 8.34 -33.96
N ILE A 341 -0.57 7.15 -34.51
CA ILE A 341 0.28 5.97 -34.29
C ILE A 341 1.06 5.72 -35.58
N ASP A 342 2.37 5.82 -35.51
CA ASP A 342 3.26 5.49 -36.63
C ASP A 342 3.12 3.98 -36.96
N GLN A 343 2.79 3.65 -38.20
CA GLN A 343 2.58 2.26 -38.58
C GLN A 343 3.87 1.48 -38.85
N ILE A 344 5.04 2.16 -38.82
CA ILE A 344 6.36 1.55 -39.03
C ILE A 344 7.04 1.27 -37.69
N THR A 345 6.92 2.19 -36.74
CA THR A 345 7.66 2.12 -35.45
C THR A 345 6.77 1.77 -34.26
N GLY A 346 5.46 1.85 -34.37
CA GLY A 346 4.46 1.57 -33.31
C GLY A 346 4.11 2.80 -32.49
#